data_ae26d1c738ccabc502d022a1bc151c0c
#
_entry.id   ae26d1c738ccabc502d022a1bc151c0c
#
_cell.length_a   1.000
_cell.length_b   1.000
_cell.length_c   1.000
_cell.angle_alpha   90.00
_cell.angle_beta   90.00
_cell.angle_gamma   90.00
#
_symmetry.space_group_name_H-M   'P 1'
#
loop_
_entity.id
_entity.type
_entity.pdbx_description
1 polymer ?
#
loop_
_entity_poly.entity_id
_entity_poly.type
_entity_poly.pdbx_seq_one_letter_code
_entity_poly.pdbx_strand_id
1 'polypeptide(L)'
;MKDEEWDDVIATNLTGTFNLTKALIKNMIKNRYGRIINISSVSGLMGNPGQVNYSSAKAGLSGFTKSLAKEVGSRGITVNSVAPGFIETDMTAYLDDNAKAKLIEDIPLKRLGSVQDISDLVIFLSSEDASYITGQTISVDGGLFMY
;
A
#
# COMPACT_ATOMS: atom_id res chain seq x y z
N MET A 1 -23.72 0.53 -2.54
CA MET A 1 -22.75 -0.58 -2.71
C MET A 1 -23.53 -1.87 -2.54
N LYS A 2 -23.38 -2.81 -3.48
CA LYS A 2 -23.96 -4.16 -3.39
C LYS A 2 -23.01 -5.07 -2.61
N ASP A 3 -23.54 -6.17 -2.06
CA ASP A 3 -22.74 -7.12 -1.28
C ASP A 3 -21.61 -7.73 -2.14
N GLU A 4 -21.92 -8.06 -3.41
CA GLU A 4 -20.94 -8.59 -4.35
C GLU A 4 -19.77 -7.59 -4.61
N GLU A 5 -20.07 -6.29 -4.70
CA GLU A 5 -19.03 -5.24 -4.89
C GLU A 5 -18.12 -5.13 -3.65
N TRP A 6 -18.69 -5.36 -2.48
CA TRP A 6 -17.92 -5.43 -1.24
C TRP A 6 -17.03 -6.68 -1.23
N ASP A 7 -17.61 -7.84 -1.45
CA ASP A 7 -16.92 -9.12 -1.37
C ASP A 7 -15.78 -9.22 -2.39
N ASP A 8 -15.98 -8.79 -3.63
CA ASP A 8 -14.97 -8.80 -4.68
C ASP A 8 -13.76 -7.94 -4.33
N VAL A 9 -13.99 -6.75 -3.80
CA VAL A 9 -12.91 -5.83 -3.43
C VAL A 9 -12.12 -6.35 -2.22
N ILE A 10 -12.81 -6.86 -1.19
CA ILE A 10 -12.15 -7.47 -0.03
C ILE A 10 -11.40 -8.73 -0.44
N ALA A 11 -12.02 -9.59 -1.25
CA ALA A 11 -11.39 -10.81 -1.75
C ALA A 11 -10.10 -10.52 -2.51
N THR A 12 -10.13 -9.53 -3.40
CA THR A 12 -8.97 -9.19 -4.23
C THR A 12 -7.89 -8.46 -3.44
N ASN A 13 -8.23 -7.39 -2.72
CA ASN A 13 -7.24 -6.47 -2.14
C ASN A 13 -6.70 -6.90 -0.77
N LEU A 14 -7.47 -7.68 0.00
CA LEU A 14 -7.06 -8.10 1.34
C LEU A 14 -6.85 -9.60 1.43
N THR A 15 -7.87 -10.40 1.09
CA THR A 15 -7.78 -11.86 1.15
C THR A 15 -6.75 -12.40 0.16
N GLY A 16 -6.64 -11.83 -1.03
CA GLY A 16 -5.62 -12.18 -2.02
C GLY A 16 -4.20 -11.98 -1.50
N THR A 17 -3.94 -10.86 -0.82
CA THR A 17 -2.65 -10.59 -0.17
C THR A 17 -2.34 -11.61 0.91
N PHE A 18 -3.31 -11.96 1.76
CA PHE A 18 -3.16 -13.01 2.76
C PHE A 18 -2.83 -14.36 2.11
N ASN A 19 -3.55 -14.75 1.06
CA ASN A 19 -3.36 -16.04 0.39
C ASN A 19 -1.96 -16.16 -0.23
N LEU A 20 -1.49 -15.11 -0.92
CA LEU A 20 -0.15 -15.07 -1.50
C LEU A 20 0.93 -15.14 -0.41
N THR A 21 0.79 -14.34 0.63
CA THR A 21 1.73 -14.33 1.76
C THR A 21 1.79 -15.70 2.43
N LYS A 22 0.64 -16.32 2.70
CA LYS A 22 0.53 -17.65 3.30
C LYS A 22 1.25 -18.72 2.47
N ALA A 23 1.20 -18.61 1.15
CA ALA A 23 1.87 -19.55 0.25
C ALA A 23 3.40 -19.43 0.31
N LEU A 24 3.93 -18.21 0.49
CA LEU A 24 5.37 -17.92 0.40
C LEU A 24 6.09 -17.89 1.75
N ILE A 25 5.39 -17.53 2.83
CA ILE A 25 6.00 -17.22 4.13
C ILE A 25 6.82 -18.36 4.72
N LYS A 26 6.38 -19.61 4.54
CA LYS A 26 7.11 -20.80 5.06
C LYS A 26 8.50 -20.90 4.49
N ASN A 27 8.68 -20.60 3.20
CA ASN A 27 9.96 -20.60 2.55
C ASN A 27 10.87 -19.47 3.04
N MET A 28 10.32 -18.26 3.22
CA MET A 28 11.03 -17.13 3.80
C MET A 28 11.52 -17.44 5.23
N ILE A 29 10.67 -18.03 6.06
CA ILE A 29 11.00 -18.43 7.44
C ILE A 29 12.13 -19.47 7.44
N LYS A 30 12.09 -20.47 6.55
CA LYS A 30 13.11 -21.49 6.42
C LYS A 30 14.47 -20.90 6.03
N ASN A 31 14.46 -19.96 5.09
CA ASN A 31 15.67 -19.29 4.60
C ASN A 31 16.17 -18.17 5.52
N ARG A 32 15.39 -17.81 6.54
CA ARG A 32 15.64 -16.68 7.45
C ARG A 32 15.91 -15.37 6.70
N TYR A 33 15.17 -15.15 5.63
CA TYR A 33 15.25 -13.97 4.78
C TYR A 33 13.94 -13.74 4.04
N GLY A 34 13.48 -12.51 4.02
CA GLY A 34 12.31 -12.10 3.24
C GLY A 34 12.05 -10.60 3.33
N ARG A 35 11.47 -10.09 2.27
CA ARG A 35 10.97 -8.71 2.18
C ARG A 35 9.54 -8.77 1.64
N ILE A 36 8.59 -8.35 2.45
CA ILE A 36 7.17 -8.28 2.08
C ILE A 36 6.77 -6.82 2.04
N ILE A 37 6.33 -6.36 0.87
CA ILE A 37 5.92 -4.98 0.67
C ILE A 37 4.49 -5.00 0.12
N ASN A 38 3.55 -4.59 0.96
CA ASN A 38 2.14 -4.49 0.60
C ASN A 38 1.85 -3.13 -0.03
N ILE A 39 1.17 -3.11 -1.16
CA ILE A 39 0.73 -1.85 -1.77
C ILE A 39 -0.66 -1.52 -1.24
N SER A 40 -0.70 -0.58 -0.30
CA SER A 40 -1.90 0.00 0.27
C SER A 40 -2.39 1.20 -0.58
N SER A 41 -2.94 2.21 0.05
CA SER A 41 -3.36 3.49 -0.56
C SER A 41 -3.55 4.53 0.54
N VAL A 42 -3.39 5.79 0.22
CA VAL A 42 -3.84 6.89 1.11
C VAL A 42 -5.33 6.79 1.42
N SER A 43 -6.15 6.24 0.51
CA SER A 43 -7.57 5.96 0.80
C SER A 43 -7.77 5.01 1.98
N GLY A 44 -6.81 4.12 2.26
CA GLY A 44 -6.82 3.27 3.44
C GLY A 44 -6.43 3.99 4.73
N LEU A 45 -5.80 5.14 4.64
CA LEU A 45 -5.36 5.95 5.79
C LEU A 45 -6.37 7.03 6.14
N MET A 46 -6.86 7.77 5.15
CA MET A 46 -7.74 8.92 5.33
C MET A 46 -9.22 8.64 5.02
N GLY A 47 -9.51 7.51 4.38
CA GLY A 47 -10.84 7.25 3.79
C GLY A 47 -11.03 8.01 2.48
N ASN A 48 -12.01 7.55 1.69
CA ASN A 48 -12.43 8.27 0.49
C ASN A 48 -13.92 8.03 0.25
N PRO A 49 -14.74 9.08 0.12
CA PRO A 49 -16.18 8.94 -0.16
C PRO A 49 -16.42 8.05 -1.39
N GLY A 50 -17.39 7.13 -1.29
CA GLY A 50 -17.71 6.18 -2.35
C GLY A 50 -16.81 4.93 -2.42
N GLN A 51 -15.76 4.84 -1.61
CA GLN A 51 -14.77 3.75 -1.61
C GLN A 51 -14.71 2.99 -0.26
N VAL A 52 -15.83 2.78 0.41
CA VAL A 52 -15.86 2.12 1.73
C VAL A 52 -15.20 0.73 1.68
N ASN A 53 -15.51 -0.08 0.66
CA ASN A 53 -14.91 -1.39 0.45
C ASN A 53 -13.39 -1.32 0.20
N TYR A 54 -12.97 -0.45 -0.72
CA TYR A 54 -11.57 -0.27 -1.07
C TYR A 54 -10.76 0.30 0.10
N SER A 55 -11.24 1.35 0.73
CA SER A 55 -10.59 1.95 1.89
C SER A 55 -10.49 0.96 3.06
N SER A 56 -11.53 0.15 3.31
CA SER A 56 -11.51 -0.90 4.32
C SER A 56 -10.46 -1.97 4.02
N ALA A 57 -10.41 -2.45 2.76
CA ALA A 57 -9.41 -3.44 2.35
C ALA A 57 -7.97 -2.90 2.51
N LYS A 58 -7.73 -1.66 2.05
CA LYS A 58 -6.40 -1.03 2.11
C LYS A 58 -6.00 -0.65 3.55
N ALA A 59 -6.94 -0.25 4.41
CA ALA A 59 -6.70 -0.09 5.84
C ALA A 59 -6.36 -1.42 6.53
N GLY A 60 -7.04 -2.49 6.16
CA GLY A 60 -6.77 -3.85 6.64
C GLY A 60 -5.33 -4.30 6.39
N LEU A 61 -4.71 -3.86 5.28
CA LEU A 61 -3.30 -4.14 4.99
C LEU A 61 -2.35 -3.53 6.02
N SER A 62 -2.68 -2.40 6.64
CA SER A 62 -1.86 -1.81 7.72
C SER A 62 -1.86 -2.70 8.96
N GLY A 63 -3.02 -3.22 9.37
CA GLY A 63 -3.13 -4.19 10.47
C GLY A 63 -2.40 -5.50 10.16
N PHE A 64 -2.60 -6.03 8.94
CA PHE A 64 -1.92 -7.21 8.44
C PHE A 64 -0.39 -7.04 8.48
N THR A 65 0.12 -5.93 7.95
CA THR A 65 1.54 -5.59 7.92
C THR A 65 2.15 -5.56 9.33
N LYS A 66 1.51 -4.85 10.26
CA LYS A 66 1.99 -4.72 11.65
C LYS A 66 2.02 -6.06 12.39
N SER A 67 0.97 -6.85 12.25
CA SER A 67 0.87 -8.15 12.93
C SER A 67 1.90 -9.13 12.38
N LEU A 68 1.98 -9.27 11.07
CA LEU A 68 2.91 -10.18 10.44
C LEU A 68 4.37 -9.78 10.70
N ALA A 69 4.70 -8.48 10.70
CA ALA A 69 6.03 -8.00 11.05
C ALA A 69 6.49 -8.47 12.45
N LYS A 70 5.59 -8.45 13.42
CA LYS A 70 5.86 -8.94 14.79
C LYS A 70 6.07 -10.46 14.83
N GLU A 71 5.32 -11.21 14.03
CA GLU A 71 5.40 -12.68 14.00
C GLU A 71 6.69 -13.18 13.38
N VAL A 72 7.17 -12.52 12.30
CA VAL A 72 8.26 -13.04 11.48
C VAL A 72 9.58 -12.29 11.60
N GLY A 73 9.60 -11.17 12.32
CA GLY A 73 10.80 -10.32 12.46
C GLY A 73 12.03 -11.07 12.99
N SER A 74 11.84 -11.99 13.97
CA SER A 74 12.91 -12.84 14.51
C SER A 74 13.52 -13.82 13.47
N ARG A 75 12.93 -13.90 12.30
CA ARG A 75 13.37 -14.74 11.17
C ARG A 75 14.08 -13.94 10.07
N GLY A 76 14.46 -12.68 10.34
CA GLY A 76 15.11 -11.83 9.34
C GLY A 76 14.20 -11.39 8.20
N ILE A 77 12.88 -11.39 8.44
CA ILE A 77 11.88 -10.99 7.45
C ILE A 77 11.32 -9.62 7.84
N THR A 78 11.33 -8.68 6.92
CA THR A 78 10.65 -7.40 7.09
C THR A 78 9.31 -7.39 6.35
N VAL A 79 8.33 -6.72 6.94
CA VAL A 79 6.99 -6.57 6.36
C VAL A 79 6.60 -5.10 6.45
N ASN A 80 6.46 -4.45 5.31
CA ASN A 80 6.09 -3.04 5.24
C ASN A 80 4.94 -2.82 4.25
N SER A 81 4.34 -1.66 4.31
CA SER A 81 3.30 -1.23 3.38
C SER A 81 3.67 0.12 2.78
N VAL A 82 3.45 0.28 1.50
CA VAL A 82 3.53 1.56 0.79
C VAL A 82 2.11 2.02 0.52
N ALA A 83 1.80 3.27 0.84
CA ALA A 83 0.50 3.89 0.61
C ALA A 83 0.62 5.00 -0.44
N PRO A 84 0.43 4.69 -1.74
CA PRO A 84 0.44 5.69 -2.79
C PRO A 84 -0.70 6.70 -2.63
N GLY A 85 -0.42 7.96 -2.96
CA GLY A 85 -1.43 8.99 -3.21
C GLY A 85 -2.01 8.89 -4.62
N PHE A 86 -2.26 10.04 -5.24
CA PHE A 86 -2.69 10.10 -6.63
C PHE A 86 -1.49 9.98 -7.56
N ILE A 87 -1.41 8.86 -8.27
CA ILE A 87 -0.30 8.50 -9.16
C ILE A 87 -0.79 8.56 -10.62
N GLU A 88 0.03 9.14 -11.48
CA GLU A 88 -0.21 9.19 -12.92
C GLU A 88 -0.06 7.78 -13.52
N THR A 89 -1.18 7.20 -13.94
CA THR A 89 -1.30 5.86 -14.52
C THR A 89 -2.43 5.85 -15.54
N ASP A 90 -2.59 4.77 -16.27
CA ASP A 90 -3.73 4.58 -17.19
C ASP A 90 -5.07 4.75 -16.45
N MET A 91 -5.14 4.42 -15.17
CA MET A 91 -6.32 4.60 -14.32
C MET A 91 -6.65 6.05 -14.00
N THR A 92 -5.72 6.97 -14.13
CA THR A 92 -5.93 8.42 -13.94
C THR A 92 -5.92 9.20 -15.25
N ALA A 93 -5.57 8.55 -16.36
CA ALA A 93 -5.47 9.17 -17.68
C ALA A 93 -6.82 9.69 -18.20
N TYR A 94 -7.94 9.09 -17.77
CA TYR A 94 -9.29 9.53 -18.18
C TYR A 94 -9.79 10.78 -17.42
N LEU A 95 -9.09 11.23 -16.38
CA LEU A 95 -9.44 12.47 -15.69
C LEU A 95 -9.17 13.66 -16.61
N ASP A 96 -10.15 14.55 -16.73
CA ASP A 96 -9.97 15.81 -17.46
C ASP A 96 -9.01 16.75 -16.69
N ASP A 97 -8.54 17.79 -17.36
CA ASP A 97 -7.57 18.73 -16.78
C ASP A 97 -8.12 19.47 -15.56
N ASN A 98 -9.44 19.73 -15.48
CA ASN A 98 -10.06 20.36 -14.35
C ASN A 98 -10.09 19.43 -13.12
N ALA A 99 -10.40 18.15 -13.32
CA ALA A 99 -10.40 17.16 -12.24
C ALA A 99 -8.97 16.94 -11.73
N LYS A 100 -7.97 16.86 -12.63
CA LYS A 100 -6.56 16.77 -12.25
C LYS A 100 -6.09 18.01 -11.47
N ALA A 101 -6.44 19.21 -11.94
CA ALA A 101 -6.08 20.45 -11.26
C ALA A 101 -6.61 20.50 -9.81
N LYS A 102 -7.87 20.09 -9.61
CA LYS A 102 -8.46 20.01 -8.25
C LYS A 102 -7.72 19.04 -7.34
N LEU A 103 -7.34 17.85 -7.84
CA LEU A 103 -6.56 16.90 -7.05
C LEU A 103 -5.18 17.48 -6.67
N ILE A 104 -4.55 18.19 -7.60
CA ILE A 104 -3.23 18.80 -7.40
C ILE A 104 -3.30 19.95 -6.39
N GLU A 105 -4.43 20.67 -6.30
CA GLU A 105 -4.62 21.75 -5.32
C GLU A 105 -4.43 21.28 -3.88
N ASP A 106 -4.89 20.06 -3.56
CA ASP A 106 -4.80 19.48 -2.22
C ASP A 106 -3.43 18.85 -1.92
N ILE A 107 -2.61 18.63 -2.94
CA ILE A 107 -1.27 18.03 -2.77
C ILE A 107 -0.24 19.12 -2.50
N PRO A 108 0.46 19.13 -1.34
CA PRO A 108 1.51 20.12 -1.04
C PRO A 108 2.60 20.24 -2.10
N LEU A 109 3.06 19.12 -2.68
CA LEU A 109 4.08 19.12 -3.74
C LEU A 109 3.55 19.58 -5.11
N LYS A 110 2.24 19.90 -5.23
CA LYS A 110 1.60 20.49 -6.42
C LYS A 110 1.82 19.70 -7.70
N ARG A 111 1.90 18.40 -7.60
CA ARG A 111 1.91 17.45 -8.73
C ARG A 111 1.29 16.11 -8.35
N LEU A 112 0.85 15.36 -9.32
CA LEU A 112 0.59 13.94 -9.15
C LEU A 112 1.94 13.20 -8.98
N GLY A 113 1.91 12.08 -8.28
CA GLY A 113 3.06 11.18 -8.23
C GLY A 113 3.23 10.43 -9.54
N SER A 114 4.43 9.95 -9.79
CA SER A 114 4.76 9.03 -10.89
C SER A 114 4.88 7.60 -10.37
N VAL A 115 4.83 6.62 -11.28
CA VAL A 115 5.17 5.22 -10.95
C VAL A 115 6.56 5.10 -10.36
N GLN A 116 7.51 5.96 -10.79
CA GLN A 116 8.87 5.99 -10.29
C GLN A 116 8.92 6.39 -8.82
N ASP A 117 8.12 7.38 -8.40
CA ASP A 117 8.05 7.78 -6.98
C ASP A 117 7.70 6.59 -6.06
N ILE A 118 6.87 5.66 -6.55
CA ILE A 118 6.50 4.47 -5.79
C ILE A 118 7.58 3.38 -5.88
N SER A 119 8.10 3.11 -7.09
CA SER A 119 9.06 2.04 -7.29
C SER A 119 10.38 2.28 -6.55
N ASP A 120 10.82 3.51 -6.43
CA ASP A 120 12.04 3.86 -5.70
C ASP A 120 11.95 3.46 -4.21
N LEU A 121 10.80 3.72 -3.57
CA LEU A 121 10.58 3.28 -2.19
C LEU A 121 10.48 1.75 -2.10
N VAL A 122 9.81 1.09 -3.06
CA VAL A 122 9.71 -0.37 -3.10
C VAL A 122 11.09 -1.01 -3.25
N ILE A 123 11.95 -0.48 -4.13
CA ILE A 123 13.33 -0.94 -4.31
C ILE A 123 14.11 -0.76 -3.01
N PHE A 124 14.04 0.41 -2.38
CA PHE A 124 14.70 0.66 -1.10
C PHE A 124 14.24 -0.32 -0.02
N LEU A 125 12.94 -0.49 0.18
CA LEU A 125 12.40 -1.43 1.18
C LEU A 125 12.72 -2.89 0.88
N SER A 126 13.05 -3.24 -0.36
CA SER A 126 13.48 -4.57 -0.79
C SER A 126 14.96 -4.83 -0.53
N SER A 127 15.75 -3.79 -0.28
CA SER A 127 17.20 -3.86 -0.10
C SER A 127 17.62 -4.21 1.33
N GLU A 128 18.90 -4.46 1.52
CA GLU A 128 19.51 -4.64 2.86
C GLU A 128 19.56 -3.32 3.65
N ASP A 129 19.58 -2.17 2.98
CA ASP A 129 19.63 -0.85 3.62
C ASP A 129 18.36 -0.59 4.46
N ALA A 130 17.24 -1.26 4.13
CA ALA A 130 15.99 -1.21 4.88
C ALA A 130 15.82 -2.35 5.89
N SER A 131 16.89 -3.09 6.23
CA SER A 131 16.82 -4.29 7.08
C SER A 131 16.31 -4.03 8.51
N TYR A 132 16.33 -2.79 8.98
CA TYR A 132 15.79 -2.39 10.30
C TYR A 132 14.44 -1.67 10.22
N ILE A 133 13.81 -1.65 9.03
CA ILE A 133 12.49 -1.06 8.81
C ILE A 133 11.47 -2.18 8.65
N THR A 134 10.56 -2.32 9.62
CA THR A 134 9.48 -3.31 9.57
C THR A 134 8.23 -2.83 10.29
N GLY A 135 7.07 -3.30 9.87
CA GLY A 135 5.77 -2.95 10.43
C GLY A 135 5.29 -1.55 10.06
N GLN A 136 5.94 -0.87 9.12
CA GLN A 136 5.61 0.50 8.74
C GLN A 136 4.62 0.54 7.58
N THR A 137 3.77 1.58 7.59
CA THR A 137 3.01 2.02 6.42
C THR A 137 3.54 3.40 6.05
N ILE A 138 4.15 3.50 4.87
CA ILE A 138 4.82 4.72 4.41
C ILE A 138 4.00 5.32 3.26
N SER A 139 3.54 6.55 3.45
CA SER A 139 2.84 7.30 2.41
C SER A 139 3.82 7.83 1.37
N VAL A 140 3.44 7.73 0.10
CA VAL A 140 4.12 8.36 -1.04
C VAL A 140 3.06 9.13 -1.80
N ASP A 141 2.75 10.33 -1.34
CA ASP A 141 1.53 11.04 -1.69
C ASP A 141 1.71 12.55 -1.89
N GLY A 142 2.96 13.02 -1.88
CA GLY A 142 3.28 14.45 -2.02
C GLY A 142 2.82 15.31 -0.84
N GLY A 143 2.56 14.70 0.33
CA GLY A 143 2.08 15.36 1.53
C GLY A 143 0.56 15.49 1.61
N LEU A 144 -0.19 14.78 0.75
CA LEU A 144 -1.65 14.80 0.76
C LEU A 144 -2.23 14.36 2.12
N PHE A 145 -1.60 13.36 2.74
CA PHE A 145 -1.96 12.88 4.06
C PHE A 145 -0.75 12.90 4.99
N MET A 146 -0.86 13.63 6.09
CA MET A 146 0.16 13.71 7.13
C MET A 146 -0.44 13.27 8.46
N TYR A 147 0.32 12.49 9.24
CA TYR A 147 -0.08 12.06 10.59
C TYR A 147 0.08 13.21 11.58
#